data_9369d6ad80fa3acd62eb51db5cd89b86
#
_entry.id   9369d6ad80fa3acd62eb51db5cd89b86
#
_cell.length_a   1.000
_cell.length_b   1.000
_cell.length_c   1.000
_cell.angle_alpha   90.00
_cell.angle_beta   90.00
_cell.angle_gamma   90.00
#
_symmetry.space_group_name_H-M   'P 1'
#
loop_
_entity.id
_entity.type
_entity.pdbx_description
1 polymer ?
#
loop_
_entity_poly.entity_id
_entity_poly.type
_entity_poly.pdbx_seq_one_letter_code
_entity_poly.pdbx_strand_id
1 'polypeptide(L)'
;MTNDRPTTGPGRPTGHAPRRPADRQPLLEIDGLSVDFHLAGSVVHAVRDVSLHVRAGETLAVVGESGSGKSATALSVLRLNPSPPCVYASGEIRFDGRDLLRLSEKELGRVRGRDIAMVFQDPMTCLDPLQRVGAQVAEVLRHHTGMSRAEAAKAALAALDEVGIPDPALRYRQYPHELSGGLRQRVMIATALVARPRVLIADEPTTALDVTVQRQILDLLVTLQHKHDMGVVLITHDLAVVAETADRVVVMHRGKVVETGDVLDVFDRPADGYTRRLLAATPRLEAA
;
A
#
# COMPACT_ATOMS: atom_id res chain seq x y z
N MET A 1 58.72 -20.67 -36.77
CA MET A 1 58.11 -19.31 -36.59
C MET A 1 56.60 -19.47 -36.62
N THR A 2 56.00 -19.77 -35.50
CA THR A 2 54.57 -19.99 -35.30
C THR A 2 54.02 -18.81 -34.57
N ASN A 3 53.08 -18.16 -35.21
CA ASN A 3 52.47 -16.88 -34.81
C ASN A 3 51.20 -17.18 -33.99
N ASP A 4 51.35 -17.10 -32.67
CA ASP A 4 50.20 -17.27 -31.75
C ASP A 4 49.53 -15.90 -31.49
N ARG A 5 48.33 -15.72 -31.98
CA ARG A 5 47.46 -14.58 -31.65
C ARG A 5 46.46 -14.97 -30.57
N PRO A 6 46.36 -14.24 -29.45
CA PRO A 6 45.32 -14.52 -28.49
C PRO A 6 43.95 -14.01 -28.99
N THR A 7 42.98 -14.91 -29.03
CA THR A 7 41.59 -14.61 -29.30
C THR A 7 40.94 -13.96 -28.07
N THR A 8 40.59 -12.68 -28.16
CA THR A 8 39.75 -11.97 -27.20
C THR A 8 38.33 -12.48 -27.32
N GLY A 9 37.85 -13.24 -26.34
CA GLY A 9 36.47 -13.64 -26.21
C GLY A 9 35.56 -12.45 -25.89
N PRO A 10 34.26 -12.48 -26.30
CA PRO A 10 33.31 -11.39 -26.05
C PRO A 10 33.07 -11.23 -24.55
N GLY A 11 33.24 -9.99 -24.07
CA GLY A 11 32.97 -9.60 -22.68
C GLY A 11 31.54 -9.92 -22.28
N ARG A 12 31.38 -10.65 -21.17
CA ARG A 12 30.07 -10.84 -20.50
C ARG A 12 29.48 -9.48 -20.20
N PRO A 13 28.20 -9.25 -20.51
CA PRO A 13 27.51 -8.07 -20.05
C PRO A 13 27.46 -8.13 -18.51
N THR A 14 27.96 -7.11 -17.84
CA THR A 14 27.81 -6.90 -16.41
C THR A 14 26.36 -6.58 -16.11
N GLY A 15 25.53 -7.62 -16.00
CA GLY A 15 24.19 -7.49 -15.48
C GLY A 15 24.26 -7.00 -14.03
N HIS A 16 23.86 -5.77 -13.78
CA HIS A 16 23.64 -5.30 -12.43
C HIS A 16 22.54 -6.19 -11.84
N ALA A 17 22.90 -6.99 -10.83
CA ALA A 17 21.90 -7.67 -10.02
C ALA A 17 20.93 -6.59 -9.46
N PRO A 18 19.62 -6.83 -9.44
CA PRO A 18 18.68 -5.87 -8.87
C PRO A 18 19.12 -5.58 -7.42
N ARG A 19 19.31 -4.29 -7.10
CA ARG A 19 19.67 -3.86 -5.74
C ARG A 19 18.57 -4.34 -4.79
N ARG A 20 18.96 -4.93 -3.66
CA ARG A 20 18.02 -5.28 -2.60
C ARG A 20 17.25 -4.03 -2.17
N PRO A 21 15.96 -4.12 -1.80
CA PRO A 21 15.19 -2.96 -1.33
C PRO A 21 15.89 -2.14 -0.25
N ALA A 22 16.62 -2.81 0.67
CA ALA A 22 17.39 -2.17 1.74
C ALA A 22 18.47 -1.17 1.27
N ASP A 23 18.98 -1.30 0.04
CA ASP A 23 20.03 -0.43 -0.53
C ASP A 23 19.45 0.79 -1.29
N ARG A 24 18.12 0.90 -1.38
CA ARG A 24 17.43 1.97 -2.10
C ARG A 24 17.08 3.12 -1.16
N GLN A 25 17.05 4.34 -1.71
CA GLN A 25 16.51 5.48 -0.95
C GLN A 25 15.00 5.31 -0.73
N PRO A 26 14.48 5.78 0.41
CA PRO A 26 13.04 5.80 0.66
C PRO A 26 12.27 6.56 -0.42
N LEU A 27 11.13 6.00 -0.85
CA LEU A 27 10.15 6.69 -1.70
C LEU A 27 9.21 7.57 -0.88
N LEU A 28 8.73 7.01 0.24
CA LEU A 28 7.85 7.68 1.18
C LEU A 28 8.50 7.62 2.57
N GLU A 29 8.58 8.77 3.22
CA GLU A 29 9.07 8.93 4.59
C GLU A 29 8.05 9.70 5.41
N ILE A 30 7.80 9.23 6.61
CA ILE A 30 7.10 9.94 7.68
C ILE A 30 8.13 10.18 8.76
N ASP A 31 8.26 11.43 9.21
CA ASP A 31 9.25 11.85 10.22
C ASP A 31 8.59 12.67 11.31
N GLY A 32 8.59 12.15 12.54
CA GLY A 32 8.05 12.79 13.73
C GLY A 32 6.57 13.19 13.66
N LEU A 33 5.75 12.45 12.89
CA LEU A 33 4.35 12.80 12.65
C LEU A 33 3.53 12.70 13.94
N SER A 34 2.82 13.80 14.25
CA SER A 34 1.81 13.83 15.32
C SER A 34 0.49 14.33 14.77
N VAL A 35 -0.59 13.60 15.05
CA VAL A 35 -1.95 13.92 14.57
C VAL A 35 -2.93 13.89 15.73
N ASP A 36 -3.65 14.98 15.87
CA ASP A 36 -4.66 15.20 16.90
C ASP A 36 -6.06 15.34 16.30
N PHE A 37 -7.05 14.80 16.98
CA PHE A 37 -8.46 15.01 16.64
C PHE A 37 -9.12 15.83 17.76
N HIS A 38 -9.55 17.04 17.43
CA HIS A 38 -10.21 17.98 18.33
C HIS A 38 -11.72 17.71 18.35
N LEU A 39 -12.17 16.89 19.29
CA LEU A 39 -13.57 16.55 19.48
C LEU A 39 -14.21 17.51 20.51
N ALA A 40 -15.55 17.59 20.55
CA ALA A 40 -16.23 18.41 21.53
C ALA A 40 -15.85 18.00 22.96
N GLY A 41 -15.06 18.84 23.64
CA GLY A 41 -14.61 18.66 25.01
C GLY A 41 -13.37 17.78 25.24
N SER A 42 -12.74 17.26 24.19
CA SER A 42 -11.52 16.43 24.32
C SER A 42 -10.61 16.52 23.10
N VAL A 43 -9.34 16.20 23.30
CA VAL A 43 -8.37 16.01 22.22
C VAL A 43 -7.88 14.56 22.24
N VAL A 44 -8.03 13.88 21.11
CA VAL A 44 -7.50 12.53 20.94
C VAL A 44 -6.19 12.61 20.17
N HIS A 45 -5.08 12.29 20.83
CA HIS A 45 -3.76 12.20 20.21
C HIS A 45 -3.63 10.85 19.49
N ALA A 46 -4.10 10.78 18.25
CA ALA A 46 -4.17 9.53 17.49
C ALA A 46 -2.82 9.04 17.00
N VAL A 47 -1.90 9.96 16.67
CA VAL A 47 -0.53 9.67 16.22
C VAL A 47 0.41 10.58 17.02
N ARG A 48 1.51 10.00 17.54
CA ARG A 48 2.45 10.67 18.44
C ARG A 48 3.88 10.35 18.04
N ASP A 49 4.56 11.30 17.40
CA ASP A 49 5.97 11.19 17.04
C ASP A 49 6.28 9.90 16.26
N VAL A 50 5.49 9.64 15.22
CA VAL A 50 5.63 8.43 14.39
C VAL A 50 6.59 8.71 13.26
N SER A 51 7.62 7.84 13.14
CA SER A 51 8.55 7.84 12.02
C SER A 51 8.59 6.45 11.37
N LEU A 52 8.45 6.40 10.05
CA LEU A 52 8.56 5.20 9.24
C LEU A 52 8.89 5.57 7.79
N HIS A 53 9.36 4.60 7.02
CA HIS A 53 9.63 4.80 5.59
C HIS A 53 9.42 3.52 4.80
N VAL A 54 9.12 3.66 3.51
CA VAL A 54 9.02 2.56 2.55
C VAL A 54 9.83 2.88 1.29
N ARG A 55 10.48 1.85 0.74
CA ARG A 55 11.32 1.92 -0.47
C ARG A 55 10.62 1.29 -1.67
N ALA A 56 11.13 1.54 -2.87
CA ALA A 56 10.68 0.84 -4.06
C ALA A 56 10.95 -0.67 -3.93
N GLY A 57 9.97 -1.50 -4.30
CA GLY A 57 10.07 -2.95 -4.21
C GLY A 57 10.02 -3.51 -2.79
N GLU A 58 9.70 -2.69 -1.77
CA GLU A 58 9.59 -3.08 -0.36
C GLU A 58 8.13 -3.16 0.06
N THR A 59 7.77 -4.17 0.85
CA THR A 59 6.52 -4.23 1.60
C THR A 59 6.81 -3.96 3.08
N LEU A 60 6.34 -2.80 3.57
CA LEU A 60 6.37 -2.42 4.97
C LEU A 60 5.02 -2.72 5.62
N ALA A 61 4.98 -3.67 6.55
CA ALA A 61 3.78 -3.90 7.35
C ALA A 61 3.68 -2.92 8.52
N VAL A 62 2.48 -2.40 8.78
CA VAL A 62 2.16 -1.61 9.98
C VAL A 62 1.11 -2.38 10.78
N VAL A 63 1.49 -2.85 11.96
CA VAL A 63 0.66 -3.73 12.79
C VAL A 63 0.36 -3.12 14.16
N GLY A 64 -0.66 -3.64 14.84
CA GLY A 64 -1.08 -3.21 16.17
C GLY A 64 -2.58 -3.35 16.37
N GLU A 65 -3.05 -3.21 17.60
CA GLU A 65 -4.48 -3.30 17.94
C GLU A 65 -5.32 -2.21 17.25
N SER A 66 -6.65 -2.40 17.23
CA SER A 66 -7.58 -1.37 16.79
C SER A 66 -7.40 -0.11 17.64
N GLY A 67 -7.42 1.06 17.00
CA GLY A 67 -7.19 2.35 17.68
C GLY A 67 -5.70 2.65 17.99
N SER A 68 -4.74 1.85 17.53
CA SER A 68 -3.30 2.15 17.73
C SER A 68 -2.75 3.30 16.86
N GLY A 69 -3.54 3.84 15.93
CA GLY A 69 -3.16 4.98 15.09
C GLY A 69 -2.75 4.62 13.66
N LYS A 70 -2.79 3.35 13.25
CA LYS A 70 -2.36 2.87 11.91
C LYS A 70 -3.06 3.57 10.75
N SER A 71 -4.40 3.49 10.72
CA SER A 71 -5.20 4.11 9.64
C SER A 71 -5.10 5.64 9.67
N ALA A 72 -5.03 6.26 10.87
CA ALA A 72 -4.81 7.70 10.97
C ALA A 72 -3.46 8.10 10.37
N THR A 73 -2.39 7.32 10.60
CA THR A 73 -1.07 7.52 9.99
C THR A 73 -1.13 7.37 8.47
N ALA A 74 -1.79 6.29 7.98
CA ALA A 74 -1.94 6.04 6.54
C ALA A 74 -2.72 7.13 5.81
N LEU A 75 -3.87 7.53 6.35
CA LEU A 75 -4.70 8.61 5.81
C LEU A 75 -3.98 9.96 5.82
N SER A 76 -3.05 10.16 6.76
CA SER A 76 -2.24 11.39 6.84
C SER A 76 -1.35 11.57 5.61
N VAL A 77 -0.85 10.49 5.02
CA VAL A 77 0.02 10.55 3.84
C VAL A 77 -0.64 11.31 2.69
N LEU A 78 -1.93 11.10 2.51
CA LEU A 78 -2.71 11.75 1.46
C LEU A 78 -3.64 12.86 2.01
N ARG A 79 -3.47 13.26 3.29
CA ARG A 79 -4.32 14.24 3.97
C ARG A 79 -5.82 13.91 3.83
N LEU A 80 -6.16 12.63 4.00
CA LEU A 80 -7.54 12.12 3.91
C LEU A 80 -8.24 12.04 5.28
N ASN A 81 -7.53 12.31 6.38
CA ASN A 81 -8.19 12.51 7.67
C ASN A 81 -9.16 13.69 7.60
N PRO A 82 -10.41 13.55 8.11
CA PRO A 82 -11.40 14.64 8.06
C PRO A 82 -10.88 15.87 8.83
N SER A 83 -10.75 16.99 8.16
CA SER A 83 -10.27 18.24 8.76
C SER A 83 -11.29 19.36 8.51
N PRO A 84 -11.89 19.95 9.58
CA PRO A 84 -11.84 19.51 10.96
C PRO A 84 -12.50 18.13 11.18
N PRO A 85 -12.23 17.37 12.25
CA PRO A 85 -11.51 17.74 13.48
C PRO A 85 -10.01 17.44 13.51
N CYS A 86 -9.41 16.92 12.43
CA CYS A 86 -7.99 16.56 12.36
C CYS A 86 -7.07 17.77 12.30
N VAL A 87 -6.00 17.74 13.09
CA VAL A 87 -4.90 18.70 13.09
C VAL A 87 -3.57 17.96 13.02
N TYR A 88 -2.72 18.32 12.07
CA TYR A 88 -1.33 17.86 12.00
C TYR A 88 -0.49 18.73 12.94
N ALA A 89 -0.18 18.18 14.14
CA ALA A 89 0.45 18.94 15.22
C ALA A 89 1.95 19.11 14.99
N SER A 90 2.63 18.10 14.42
CA SER A 90 4.06 18.15 14.10
C SER A 90 4.43 17.10 13.06
N GLY A 91 5.67 17.16 12.57
CA GLY A 91 6.28 16.22 11.67
C GLY A 91 6.14 16.59 10.20
N GLU A 92 6.71 15.74 9.37
CA GLU A 92 6.72 15.87 7.91
C GLU A 92 6.38 14.54 7.25
N ILE A 93 5.79 14.60 6.06
CA ILE A 93 5.54 13.43 5.20
C ILE A 93 6.17 13.74 3.85
N ARG A 94 7.28 13.07 3.53
CA ARG A 94 8.02 13.30 2.29
C ARG A 94 7.76 12.18 1.29
N PHE A 95 7.42 12.55 0.07
CA PHE A 95 7.41 11.66 -1.08
C PHE A 95 8.38 12.22 -2.11
N ASP A 96 9.37 11.42 -2.49
CA ASP A 96 10.43 11.86 -3.43
C ASP A 96 11.10 13.17 -2.94
N GLY A 97 11.32 13.30 -1.62
CA GLY A 97 11.90 14.48 -0.98
C GLY A 97 10.98 15.68 -0.83
N ARG A 98 9.72 15.63 -1.30
CA ARG A 98 8.74 16.73 -1.20
C ARG A 98 7.80 16.51 -0.04
N ASP A 99 7.67 17.48 0.84
CA ASP A 99 6.74 17.43 1.98
C ASP A 99 5.28 17.56 1.52
N LEU A 100 4.51 16.47 1.64
CA LEU A 100 3.11 16.38 1.23
C LEU A 100 2.17 17.23 2.10
N LEU A 101 2.54 17.49 3.38
CA LEU A 101 1.71 18.28 4.28
C LEU A 101 1.70 19.76 3.87
N ARG A 102 2.74 20.23 3.17
CA ARG A 102 2.89 21.63 2.71
C ARG A 102 2.36 21.87 1.29
N LEU A 103 1.98 20.81 0.57
CA LEU A 103 1.43 20.96 -0.78
C LEU A 103 0.05 21.64 -0.75
N SER A 104 -0.22 22.46 -1.76
CA SER A 104 -1.58 22.92 -2.06
C SER A 104 -2.48 21.75 -2.43
N GLU A 105 -3.80 21.88 -2.28
CA GLU A 105 -4.74 20.82 -2.68
C GLU A 105 -4.62 20.43 -4.16
N LYS A 106 -4.32 21.40 -5.03
CA LYS A 106 -4.10 21.16 -6.46
C LYS A 106 -2.85 20.30 -6.72
N GLU A 107 -1.77 20.54 -5.97
CA GLU A 107 -0.53 19.74 -6.09
C GLU A 107 -0.72 18.36 -5.49
N LEU A 108 -1.33 18.26 -4.31
CA LEU A 108 -1.63 16.99 -3.66
C LEU A 108 -2.60 16.14 -4.49
N GLY A 109 -3.58 16.77 -5.16
CA GLY A 109 -4.48 16.09 -6.09
C GLY A 109 -3.76 15.44 -7.30
N ARG A 110 -2.57 15.92 -7.66
CA ARG A 110 -1.74 15.27 -8.68
C ARG A 110 -0.96 14.07 -8.15
N VAL A 111 -0.70 14.02 -6.84
CA VAL A 111 -0.03 12.90 -6.17
C VAL A 111 -1.03 11.78 -5.86
N ARG A 112 -2.22 12.15 -5.36
CA ARG A 112 -3.30 11.21 -5.01
C ARG A 112 -3.70 10.38 -6.23
N GLY A 113 -3.64 9.05 -6.13
CA GLY A 113 -4.06 8.08 -7.15
C GLY A 113 -3.08 7.93 -8.33
N ARG A 114 -2.18 8.90 -8.57
CA ARG A 114 -1.18 8.82 -9.62
C ARG A 114 0.17 8.30 -9.11
N ASP A 115 0.71 8.94 -8.06
CA ASP A 115 2.03 8.63 -7.52
C ASP A 115 1.92 7.77 -6.25
N ILE A 116 0.92 8.07 -5.42
CA ILE A 116 0.54 7.31 -4.23
C ILE A 116 -0.94 6.96 -4.34
N ALA A 117 -1.26 5.67 -4.30
CA ALA A 117 -2.63 5.18 -4.27
C ALA A 117 -2.96 4.51 -2.93
N MET A 118 -4.25 4.38 -2.65
CA MET A 118 -4.74 3.74 -1.43
C MET A 118 -5.83 2.73 -1.75
N VAL A 119 -5.72 1.55 -1.14
CA VAL A 119 -6.77 0.54 -1.05
C VAL A 119 -7.32 0.62 0.37
N PHE A 120 -8.62 0.90 0.50
CA PHE A 120 -9.29 1.09 1.77
C PHE A 120 -9.85 -0.23 2.31
N GLN A 121 -10.22 -0.23 3.57
CA GLN A 121 -10.73 -1.39 4.28
C GLN A 121 -12.04 -1.94 3.68
N ASP A 122 -12.97 -1.06 3.28
CA ASP A 122 -14.28 -1.45 2.77
C ASP A 122 -14.48 -0.98 1.32
N PRO A 123 -14.53 -1.91 0.34
CA PRO A 123 -14.77 -1.56 -1.06
C PRO A 123 -16.17 -0.97 -1.30
N MET A 124 -17.14 -1.20 -0.39
CA MET A 124 -18.48 -0.64 -0.56
C MET A 124 -18.55 0.87 -0.29
N THR A 125 -17.64 1.39 0.52
CA THR A 125 -17.53 2.83 0.78
C THR A 125 -16.71 3.57 -0.27
N CYS A 126 -15.90 2.85 -1.07
CA CYS A 126 -14.99 3.43 -2.05
C CYS A 126 -15.50 3.40 -3.48
N LEU A 127 -16.34 2.42 -3.81
CA LEU A 127 -16.93 2.32 -5.14
C LEU A 127 -18.29 3.05 -5.18
N ASP A 128 -18.46 3.93 -6.15
CA ASP A 128 -19.75 4.60 -6.37
C ASP A 128 -20.80 3.58 -6.84
N PRO A 129 -21.85 3.31 -6.04
CA PRO A 129 -22.86 2.31 -6.39
C PRO A 129 -23.70 2.67 -7.62
N LEU A 130 -23.68 3.93 -8.06
CA LEU A 130 -24.46 4.44 -9.18
C LEU A 130 -23.67 4.47 -10.49
N GLN A 131 -22.36 4.14 -10.43
CA GLN A 131 -21.51 4.07 -11.60
C GLN A 131 -21.06 2.64 -11.90
N ARG A 132 -20.90 2.32 -13.20
CA ARG A 132 -20.35 1.02 -13.62
C ARG A 132 -18.87 0.93 -13.23
N VAL A 133 -18.44 -0.25 -12.79
CA VAL A 133 -17.07 -0.44 -12.27
C VAL A 133 -15.99 -0.08 -13.28
N GLY A 134 -16.17 -0.43 -14.56
CA GLY A 134 -15.20 -0.08 -15.59
C GLY A 134 -15.10 1.42 -15.86
N ALA A 135 -16.20 2.16 -15.68
CA ALA A 135 -16.20 3.62 -15.83
C ALA A 135 -15.37 4.27 -14.71
N GLN A 136 -15.49 3.77 -13.47
CA GLN A 136 -14.72 4.26 -12.32
C GLN A 136 -13.21 4.02 -12.50
N VAL A 137 -12.81 2.84 -12.96
CA VAL A 137 -11.40 2.54 -13.28
C VAL A 137 -10.89 3.46 -14.40
N ALA A 138 -11.67 3.65 -15.48
CA ALA A 138 -11.30 4.50 -16.61
C ALA A 138 -11.22 5.99 -16.23
N GLU A 139 -12.01 6.44 -15.25
CA GLU A 139 -12.04 7.83 -14.78
C GLU A 139 -10.70 8.24 -14.18
N VAL A 140 -10.06 7.38 -13.40
CA VAL A 140 -8.72 7.61 -12.83
C VAL A 140 -7.71 7.94 -13.93
N LEU A 141 -7.69 7.16 -15.01
CA LEU A 141 -6.78 7.41 -16.14
C LEU A 141 -7.09 8.73 -16.84
N ARG A 142 -8.35 9.01 -17.09
CA ARG A 142 -8.74 10.27 -17.72
C ARG A 142 -8.37 11.49 -16.90
N HIS A 143 -8.51 11.37 -15.59
CA HIS A 143 -8.17 12.45 -14.66
C HIS A 143 -6.64 12.72 -14.62
N HIS A 144 -5.83 11.66 -14.57
CA HIS A 144 -4.39 11.80 -14.34
C HIS A 144 -3.52 11.82 -15.59
N THR A 145 -3.98 11.23 -16.69
CA THR A 145 -3.16 11.05 -17.90
C THR A 145 -3.65 11.84 -19.12
N GLY A 146 -4.89 12.36 -19.07
CA GLY A 146 -5.51 13.03 -20.19
C GLY A 146 -5.91 12.09 -21.36
N MET A 147 -5.96 10.78 -21.14
CA MET A 147 -6.40 9.79 -22.12
C MET A 147 -7.81 10.07 -22.62
N SER A 148 -8.06 9.78 -23.90
CA SER A 148 -9.40 9.77 -24.46
C SER A 148 -10.28 8.71 -23.79
N ARG A 149 -11.60 8.81 -23.95
CA ARG A 149 -12.53 7.81 -23.39
C ARG A 149 -12.26 6.39 -23.90
N ALA A 150 -11.91 6.24 -25.16
CA ALA A 150 -11.65 4.95 -25.79
C ALA A 150 -10.35 4.32 -25.27
N GLU A 151 -9.27 5.10 -25.14
CA GLU A 151 -7.99 4.65 -24.59
C GLU A 151 -8.12 4.27 -23.11
N ALA A 152 -8.78 5.12 -22.31
CA ALA A 152 -9.01 4.85 -20.89
C ALA A 152 -9.88 3.60 -20.68
N ALA A 153 -10.90 3.38 -21.53
CA ALA A 153 -11.73 2.17 -21.45
C ALA A 153 -10.92 0.90 -21.77
N LYS A 154 -10.06 0.95 -22.79
CA LYS A 154 -9.17 -0.16 -23.14
C LYS A 154 -8.19 -0.48 -22.01
N ALA A 155 -7.57 0.56 -21.43
CA ALA A 155 -6.65 0.39 -20.32
C ALA A 155 -7.34 -0.09 -19.05
N ALA A 156 -8.56 0.37 -18.76
CA ALA A 156 -9.37 -0.11 -17.65
C ALA A 156 -9.75 -1.60 -17.79
N LEU A 157 -10.07 -2.06 -18.99
CA LEU A 157 -10.30 -3.49 -19.26
C LEU A 157 -9.04 -4.33 -18.99
N ALA A 158 -7.87 -3.84 -19.43
CA ALA A 158 -6.60 -4.51 -19.15
C ALA A 158 -6.28 -4.54 -17.63
N ALA A 159 -6.59 -3.45 -16.90
CA ALA A 159 -6.41 -3.41 -15.44
C ALA A 159 -7.34 -4.38 -14.69
N LEU A 160 -8.59 -4.53 -15.15
CA LEU A 160 -9.50 -5.53 -14.58
C LEU A 160 -9.03 -6.97 -14.83
N ASP A 161 -8.48 -7.24 -16.02
CA ASP A 161 -7.86 -8.53 -16.37
C ASP A 161 -6.61 -8.79 -15.51
N GLU A 162 -5.75 -7.78 -15.34
CA GLU A 162 -4.52 -7.88 -14.54
C GLU A 162 -4.76 -8.28 -13.09
N VAL A 163 -5.87 -7.82 -12.49
CA VAL A 163 -6.24 -8.22 -11.12
C VAL A 163 -7.03 -9.54 -11.08
N GLY A 164 -7.13 -10.26 -12.20
CA GLY A 164 -7.78 -11.57 -12.28
C GLY A 164 -9.30 -11.53 -12.17
N ILE A 165 -9.95 -10.50 -12.72
CA ILE A 165 -11.42 -10.47 -12.84
C ILE A 165 -11.82 -11.35 -14.02
N PRO A 166 -12.67 -12.38 -13.84
CA PRO A 166 -13.17 -13.19 -14.92
C PRO A 166 -14.12 -12.38 -15.82
N ASP A 167 -14.04 -12.61 -17.15
CA ASP A 167 -14.85 -11.90 -18.13
C ASP A 167 -14.83 -10.36 -17.96
N PRO A 168 -13.64 -9.70 -18.06
CA PRO A 168 -13.50 -8.27 -17.76
C PRO A 168 -14.47 -7.38 -18.55
N ALA A 169 -14.79 -7.77 -19.81
CA ALA A 169 -15.71 -7.02 -20.67
C ALA A 169 -17.17 -7.04 -20.16
N LEU A 170 -17.59 -8.15 -19.57
CA LEU A 170 -18.89 -8.26 -18.91
C LEU A 170 -18.88 -7.44 -17.62
N ARG A 171 -17.87 -7.66 -16.74
CA ARG A 171 -17.77 -7.01 -15.43
C ARG A 171 -17.60 -5.50 -15.54
N TYR A 172 -16.89 -5.02 -16.56
CA TYR A 172 -16.76 -3.59 -16.87
C TYR A 172 -18.10 -2.86 -16.89
N ARG A 173 -19.17 -3.53 -17.39
CA ARG A 173 -20.51 -2.95 -17.56
C ARG A 173 -21.40 -3.08 -16.32
N GLN A 174 -20.98 -3.86 -15.34
CA GLN A 174 -21.73 -4.10 -14.11
C GLN A 174 -21.54 -2.97 -13.09
N TYR A 175 -22.46 -2.88 -12.16
CA TYR A 175 -22.39 -2.00 -11.00
C TYR A 175 -21.74 -2.75 -9.82
N PRO A 176 -21.19 -2.04 -8.81
CA PRO A 176 -20.57 -2.67 -7.65
C PRO A 176 -21.46 -3.68 -6.93
N HIS A 177 -22.75 -3.40 -6.80
CA HIS A 177 -23.70 -4.28 -6.11
C HIS A 177 -23.98 -5.60 -6.83
N GLU A 178 -23.66 -5.71 -8.13
CA GLU A 178 -23.78 -6.94 -8.93
C GLU A 178 -22.57 -7.88 -8.78
N LEU A 179 -21.54 -7.45 -8.04
CA LEU A 179 -20.29 -8.19 -7.85
C LEU A 179 -20.22 -8.83 -6.46
N SER A 180 -19.52 -9.97 -6.34
CA SER A 180 -19.16 -10.54 -5.04
C SER A 180 -18.17 -9.65 -4.29
N GLY A 181 -18.02 -9.86 -2.96
CA GLY A 181 -17.06 -9.11 -2.14
C GLY A 181 -15.62 -9.16 -2.68
N GLY A 182 -15.14 -10.34 -3.02
CA GLY A 182 -13.80 -10.50 -3.59
C GLY A 182 -13.63 -9.85 -4.97
N LEU A 183 -14.68 -9.81 -5.82
CA LEU A 183 -14.62 -9.09 -7.09
C LEU A 183 -14.63 -7.57 -6.88
N ARG A 184 -15.39 -7.05 -5.92
CA ARG A 184 -15.36 -5.62 -5.55
C ARG A 184 -13.97 -5.22 -5.06
N GLN A 185 -13.35 -6.06 -4.23
CA GLN A 185 -11.99 -5.85 -3.75
C GLN A 185 -10.99 -5.79 -4.91
N ARG A 186 -11.07 -6.72 -5.87
CA ARG A 186 -10.23 -6.71 -7.08
C ARG A 186 -10.47 -5.45 -7.93
N VAL A 187 -11.71 -4.98 -8.06
CA VAL A 187 -12.04 -3.71 -8.75
C VAL A 187 -11.40 -2.54 -8.03
N MET A 188 -11.47 -2.47 -6.70
CA MET A 188 -10.82 -1.40 -5.91
C MET A 188 -9.31 -1.41 -6.10
N ILE A 189 -8.69 -2.60 -6.10
CA ILE A 189 -7.24 -2.75 -6.37
C ILE A 189 -6.92 -2.31 -7.81
N ALA A 190 -7.72 -2.72 -8.81
CA ALA A 190 -7.54 -2.25 -10.19
C ALA A 190 -7.63 -0.73 -10.30
N THR A 191 -8.61 -0.11 -9.61
CA THR A 191 -8.79 1.34 -9.58
C THR A 191 -7.57 2.05 -8.97
N ALA A 192 -7.02 1.50 -7.88
CA ALA A 192 -5.84 2.04 -7.22
C ALA A 192 -4.58 1.92 -8.11
N LEU A 193 -4.42 0.82 -8.85
CA LEU A 193 -3.20 0.50 -9.59
C LEU A 193 -3.20 0.92 -11.06
N VAL A 194 -4.36 1.30 -11.63
CA VAL A 194 -4.49 1.60 -13.07
C VAL A 194 -3.60 2.74 -13.54
N ALA A 195 -3.31 3.71 -12.67
CA ALA A 195 -2.38 4.81 -12.94
C ALA A 195 -0.90 4.46 -12.68
N ARG A 196 -0.61 3.22 -12.25
CA ARG A 196 0.72 2.70 -11.91
C ARG A 196 1.44 3.52 -10.84
N PRO A 197 0.88 3.62 -9.64
CA PRO A 197 1.49 4.37 -8.56
C PRO A 197 2.84 3.77 -8.15
N ARG A 198 3.71 4.61 -7.61
CA ARG A 198 5.00 4.19 -7.05
C ARG A 198 4.88 3.67 -5.62
N VAL A 199 3.85 4.13 -4.88
CA VAL A 199 3.53 3.67 -3.53
C VAL A 199 2.05 3.28 -3.45
N LEU A 200 1.79 2.10 -2.89
CA LEU A 200 0.45 1.64 -2.53
C LEU A 200 0.32 1.59 -1.01
N ILE A 201 -0.69 2.23 -0.47
CA ILE A 201 -1.11 2.08 0.92
C ILE A 201 -2.32 1.15 0.93
N ALA A 202 -2.21 -0.01 1.58
CA ALA A 202 -3.30 -0.98 1.69
C ALA A 202 -3.75 -1.05 3.17
N ASP A 203 -4.87 -0.42 3.47
CA ASP A 203 -5.43 -0.37 4.83
C ASP A 203 -6.43 -1.50 5.01
N GLU A 204 -6.01 -2.56 5.71
CA GLU A 204 -6.76 -3.80 5.96
C GLU A 204 -7.45 -4.36 4.70
N PRO A 205 -6.71 -4.61 3.61
CA PRO A 205 -7.29 -4.87 2.28
C PRO A 205 -8.07 -6.18 2.18
N THR A 206 -8.10 -7.00 3.22
CA THR A 206 -8.76 -8.31 3.22
C THR A 206 -9.81 -8.46 4.32
N THR A 207 -10.08 -7.38 5.08
CA THR A 207 -11.12 -7.40 6.11
C THR A 207 -12.49 -7.73 5.50
N ALA A 208 -13.26 -8.57 6.19
CA ALA A 208 -14.58 -9.07 5.78
C ALA A 208 -14.59 -10.02 4.55
N LEU A 209 -13.42 -10.57 4.15
CA LEU A 209 -13.33 -11.64 3.16
C LEU A 209 -13.14 -13.00 3.85
N ASP A 210 -13.59 -14.08 3.18
CA ASP A 210 -13.26 -15.43 3.61
C ASP A 210 -11.76 -15.72 3.42
N VAL A 211 -11.23 -16.70 4.18
CA VAL A 211 -9.78 -17.01 4.23
C VAL A 211 -9.20 -17.32 2.84
N THR A 212 -9.97 -18.01 1.98
CA THR A 212 -9.51 -18.37 0.64
C THR A 212 -9.37 -17.14 -0.25
N VAL A 213 -10.36 -16.25 -0.24
CA VAL A 213 -10.35 -15.00 -1.01
C VAL A 213 -9.29 -14.05 -0.43
N GLN A 214 -9.15 -13.97 0.90
CA GLN A 214 -8.09 -13.20 1.56
C GLN A 214 -6.71 -13.58 1.02
N ARG A 215 -6.38 -14.89 1.01
CA ARG A 215 -5.11 -15.40 0.46
C ARG A 215 -4.90 -14.97 -1.00
N GLN A 216 -5.92 -15.14 -1.84
CA GLN A 216 -5.84 -14.73 -3.25
C GLN A 216 -5.59 -13.22 -3.45
N ILE A 217 -6.16 -12.37 -2.60
CA ILE A 217 -5.95 -10.91 -2.66
C ILE A 217 -4.53 -10.55 -2.23
N LEU A 218 -3.99 -11.21 -1.20
CA LEU A 218 -2.62 -10.98 -0.74
C LEU A 218 -1.59 -11.44 -1.77
N ASP A 219 -1.75 -12.63 -2.35
CA ASP A 219 -0.89 -13.15 -3.42
C ASP A 219 -0.93 -12.23 -4.66
N LEU A 220 -2.10 -11.67 -4.99
CA LEU A 220 -2.26 -10.68 -6.04
C LEU A 220 -1.46 -9.42 -5.73
N LEU A 221 -1.56 -8.86 -4.51
CA LEU A 221 -0.83 -7.65 -4.12
C LEU A 221 0.68 -7.86 -4.18
N VAL A 222 1.20 -8.99 -3.69
CA VAL A 222 2.62 -9.36 -3.79
C VAL A 222 3.06 -9.47 -5.25
N THR A 223 2.28 -10.14 -6.09
CA THR A 223 2.57 -10.26 -7.53
C THR A 223 2.65 -8.91 -8.22
N LEU A 224 1.68 -8.02 -7.94
CA LEU A 224 1.63 -6.69 -8.54
C LEU A 224 2.73 -5.76 -7.99
N GLN A 225 3.08 -5.89 -6.70
CA GLN A 225 4.18 -5.17 -6.08
C GLN A 225 5.51 -5.49 -6.80
N HIS A 226 5.83 -6.78 -7.00
CA HIS A 226 7.03 -7.20 -7.73
C HIS A 226 7.00 -6.76 -9.20
N LYS A 227 5.85 -6.92 -9.87
CA LYS A 227 5.69 -6.59 -11.28
C LYS A 227 5.92 -5.10 -11.56
N HIS A 228 5.48 -4.24 -10.66
CA HIS A 228 5.55 -2.78 -10.82
C HIS A 228 6.68 -2.12 -10.03
N ASP A 229 7.49 -2.88 -9.29
CA ASP A 229 8.56 -2.38 -8.41
C ASP A 229 8.07 -1.26 -7.46
N MET A 230 6.83 -1.35 -6.98
CA MET A 230 6.23 -0.34 -6.11
C MET A 230 6.55 -0.60 -4.64
N GLY A 231 6.61 0.47 -3.83
CA GLY A 231 6.61 0.36 -2.38
C GLY A 231 5.19 0.09 -1.86
N VAL A 232 5.03 -0.83 -0.91
CA VAL A 232 3.73 -1.14 -0.30
C VAL A 232 3.77 -0.87 1.20
N VAL A 233 2.81 -0.08 1.70
CA VAL A 233 2.53 0.03 3.13
C VAL A 233 1.27 -0.80 3.41
N LEU A 234 1.46 -1.96 4.03
CA LEU A 234 0.38 -2.91 4.35
C LEU A 234 -0.02 -2.74 5.81
N ILE A 235 -1.22 -2.24 6.05
CA ILE A 235 -1.81 -2.18 7.39
C ILE A 235 -2.65 -3.42 7.59
N THR A 236 -2.37 -4.16 8.65
CA THR A 236 -3.14 -5.35 9.03
C THR A 236 -2.98 -5.64 10.52
N HIS A 237 -3.93 -6.37 11.07
CA HIS A 237 -3.82 -6.96 12.40
C HIS A 237 -3.46 -8.46 12.34
N ASP A 238 -3.38 -9.04 11.13
CA ASP A 238 -3.04 -10.45 10.92
C ASP A 238 -1.52 -10.63 10.77
N LEU A 239 -0.88 -11.13 11.82
CA LEU A 239 0.57 -11.34 11.85
C LEU A 239 1.02 -12.51 10.95
N ALA A 240 0.14 -13.46 10.64
CA ALA A 240 0.46 -14.52 9.69
C ALA A 240 0.64 -13.94 8.27
N VAL A 241 -0.24 -13.03 7.88
CA VAL A 241 -0.12 -12.27 6.63
C VAL A 241 1.21 -11.50 6.57
N VAL A 242 1.58 -10.84 7.68
CA VAL A 242 2.84 -10.09 7.76
C VAL A 242 4.06 -10.98 7.56
N ALA A 243 4.07 -12.16 8.24
CA ALA A 243 5.17 -13.11 8.12
C ALA A 243 5.40 -13.62 6.68
N GLU A 244 4.33 -13.70 5.89
CA GLU A 244 4.38 -14.24 4.53
C GLU A 244 4.64 -13.17 3.46
N THR A 245 4.28 -11.90 3.73
CA THR A 245 4.20 -10.90 2.65
C THR A 245 5.08 -9.68 2.86
N ALA A 246 5.56 -9.42 4.09
CA ALA A 246 6.27 -8.20 4.38
C ALA A 246 7.79 -8.41 4.55
N ASP A 247 8.56 -7.42 4.12
CA ASP A 247 10.01 -7.36 4.33
C ASP A 247 10.34 -6.80 5.72
N ARG A 248 9.65 -5.74 6.10
CA ARG A 248 9.83 -5.05 7.37
C ARG A 248 8.50 -4.81 8.07
N VAL A 249 8.55 -4.67 9.39
CA VAL A 249 7.39 -4.40 10.22
C VAL A 249 7.60 -3.20 11.13
N VAL A 250 6.53 -2.43 11.29
CA VAL A 250 6.37 -1.36 12.30
C VAL A 250 5.24 -1.76 13.22
N VAL A 251 5.53 -1.88 14.51
CA VAL A 251 4.54 -2.19 15.53
C VAL A 251 4.08 -0.89 16.18
N MET A 252 2.78 -0.61 16.09
CA MET A 252 2.18 0.58 16.68
C MET A 252 1.32 0.26 17.91
N HIS A 253 1.50 1.03 18.96
CA HIS A 253 0.68 0.96 20.18
C HIS A 253 0.36 2.35 20.70
N ARG A 254 -0.94 2.66 20.90
CA ARG A 254 -1.42 3.94 21.47
C ARG A 254 -0.83 5.17 20.78
N GLY A 255 -0.82 5.16 19.45
CA GLY A 255 -0.35 6.25 18.63
C GLY A 255 1.16 6.34 18.44
N LYS A 256 1.96 5.42 18.96
CA LYS A 256 3.42 5.41 18.88
C LYS A 256 3.94 4.19 18.16
N VAL A 257 5.08 4.32 17.52
CA VAL A 257 5.90 3.17 17.11
C VAL A 257 6.62 2.65 18.35
N VAL A 258 6.44 1.36 18.68
CA VAL A 258 7.09 0.70 19.82
C VAL A 258 8.21 -0.23 19.38
N GLU A 259 8.15 -0.76 18.15
CA GLU A 259 9.19 -1.58 17.57
C GLU A 259 9.18 -1.49 16.04
N THR A 260 10.35 -1.61 15.42
CA THR A 260 10.50 -1.69 13.97
C THR A 260 11.74 -2.51 13.61
N GLY A 261 11.66 -3.27 12.53
CA GLY A 261 12.78 -4.10 12.07
C GLY A 261 12.38 -4.98 10.90
N ASP A 262 13.30 -5.85 10.49
CA ASP A 262 12.99 -6.92 9.55
C ASP A 262 11.98 -7.88 10.19
N VAL A 263 11.03 -8.39 9.40
CA VAL A 263 9.92 -9.21 9.92
C VAL A 263 10.43 -10.40 10.72
N LEU A 264 11.41 -11.13 10.19
CA LEU A 264 11.97 -12.31 10.86
C LEU A 264 12.63 -11.95 12.19
N ASP A 265 13.39 -10.86 12.26
CA ASP A 265 14.06 -10.43 13.49
C ASP A 265 13.06 -10.03 14.59
N VAL A 266 12.03 -9.26 14.23
CA VAL A 266 10.99 -8.81 15.18
C VAL A 266 10.12 -9.97 15.66
N PHE A 267 9.84 -10.95 14.79
CA PHE A 267 8.98 -12.10 15.13
C PHE A 267 9.73 -13.13 15.98
N ASP A 268 11.00 -13.38 15.68
CA ASP A 268 11.82 -14.36 16.41
C ASP A 268 12.33 -13.80 17.75
N ARG A 269 12.67 -12.51 17.79
CA ARG A 269 13.31 -11.85 18.93
C ARG A 269 12.72 -10.49 19.25
N PRO A 270 11.41 -10.41 19.55
CA PRO A 270 10.74 -9.16 19.85
C PRO A 270 11.36 -8.47 21.08
N ALA A 271 11.80 -7.22 20.91
CA ALA A 271 12.44 -6.45 21.96
C ALA A 271 11.41 -5.79 22.89
N ASP A 272 10.29 -5.28 22.33
CA ASP A 272 9.26 -4.59 23.10
C ASP A 272 8.29 -5.56 23.78
N GLY A 273 7.84 -5.18 24.99
CA GLY A 273 6.90 -5.99 25.77
C GLY A 273 5.51 -6.10 25.17
N TYR A 274 5.06 -5.07 24.44
CA TYR A 274 3.78 -5.10 23.73
C TYR A 274 3.87 -6.02 22.51
N THR A 275 4.97 -5.95 21.74
CA THR A 275 5.20 -6.84 20.59
C THR A 275 5.17 -8.30 21.01
N ARG A 276 5.83 -8.66 22.14
CA ARG A 276 5.78 -10.02 22.69
C ARG A 276 4.35 -10.48 23.00
N ARG A 277 3.54 -9.62 23.62
CA ARG A 277 2.12 -9.93 23.90
C ARG A 277 1.30 -10.08 22.62
N LEU A 278 1.50 -9.20 21.65
CA LEU A 278 0.80 -9.23 20.36
C LEU A 278 1.08 -10.54 19.62
N LEU A 279 2.35 -10.95 19.54
CA LEU A 279 2.77 -12.23 18.94
C LEU A 279 2.23 -13.45 19.70
N ALA A 280 2.25 -13.41 21.03
CA ALA A 280 1.74 -14.50 21.87
C ALA A 280 0.22 -14.68 21.78
N ALA A 281 -0.54 -13.62 21.48
CA ALA A 281 -1.99 -13.65 21.31
C ALA A 281 -2.42 -14.18 19.93
N THR A 282 -1.51 -14.26 18.98
CA THR A 282 -1.78 -14.78 17.62
C THR A 282 -1.65 -16.32 17.66
N PRO A 283 -2.66 -17.07 17.19
CA PRO A 283 -2.54 -18.52 17.07
C PRO A 283 -1.32 -18.86 16.21
N ARG A 284 -0.41 -19.69 16.74
CA ARG A 284 0.71 -20.19 15.95
C ARG A 284 0.12 -21.03 14.82
N LEU A 285 0.42 -20.69 13.56
CA LEU A 285 0.29 -21.62 12.48
C LEU A 285 1.28 -22.74 12.78
N GLU A 286 0.78 -23.88 13.29
CA GLU A 286 1.58 -25.10 13.37
C GLU A 286 1.99 -25.41 11.92
N ALA A 287 3.31 -25.47 11.71
CA ALA A 287 3.85 -25.87 10.42
C ALA A 287 3.35 -27.29 10.13
N ALA A 288 2.50 -27.42 9.08
CA ALA A 288 2.05 -28.69 8.58
C ALA A 288 3.12 -29.34 7.68
#